data_b3f14fa7f9112e361d5fed4feed63adb
#
_entry.id   b3f14fa7f9112e361d5fed4feed63adb
#
_cell.length_a   1.000
_cell.length_b   1.000
_cell.length_c   1.000
_cell.angle_alpha   90.00
_cell.angle_beta   90.00
_cell.angle_gamma   90.00
#
_symmetry.space_group_name_H-M   'P 1'
#
loop_
_entity.id
_entity.type
_entity.pdbx_description
1 polymer ?
#
loop_
_entity_poly.entity_id
_entity_poly.type
_entity_poly.pdbx_seq_one_letter_code
_entity_poly.pdbx_strand_id
1 'polypeptide(L)'
;SMARGESLTKFASEHLIPVISVAELKTYVSNNPVASIKSTSQFEFSWAELPLRSELWKIATFPGLHQREHAVMAFGSAGKVPLVRIHSECFTGDVLHSQRCDCGEQLEESINLIVKHGHGYIIYLRDHEGRGIGLSEKIKAYQLQDQGMDTIDANLHLGHEIDARNWSDSIAIVRALGLQDITLLTNNPKKVSALKSAGIDVSQQPILILSNKFNEKYLATKEEKLGHTRGAK
;
A
#
# COMPACT_ATOMS: atom_id res chain seq x y z
N SER A 1 -19.98 -26.35 11.23
CA SER A 1 -20.28 -26.17 9.82
C SER A 1 -20.93 -24.80 9.62
N MET A 2 -20.66 -24.16 8.49
CA MET A 2 -21.23 -22.84 8.17
C MET A 2 -22.75 -22.99 7.96
N ALA A 3 -23.56 -22.18 8.67
CA ALA A 3 -25.03 -22.17 8.53
C ALA A 3 -25.44 -21.76 7.11
N ARG A 4 -26.42 -22.46 6.51
CA ARG A 4 -26.94 -22.18 5.15
C ARG A 4 -28.45 -22.41 5.13
N GLY A 5 -29.17 -21.75 4.22
CA GLY A 5 -30.61 -21.91 4.06
C GLY A 5 -31.39 -21.64 5.35
N GLU A 6 -32.31 -22.51 5.71
CA GLU A 6 -33.18 -22.35 6.89
C GLU A 6 -32.43 -22.19 8.20
N SER A 7 -31.26 -22.87 8.37
CA SER A 7 -30.44 -22.73 9.58
C SER A 7 -29.86 -21.32 9.73
N LEU A 8 -29.53 -20.65 8.64
CA LEU A 8 -29.09 -19.28 8.64
C LEU A 8 -30.23 -18.33 8.99
N THR A 9 -31.39 -18.51 8.40
CA THR A 9 -32.58 -17.68 8.66
C THR A 9 -33.01 -17.80 10.11
N LYS A 10 -33.02 -19.02 10.67
CA LYS A 10 -33.36 -19.28 12.08
C LYS A 10 -32.36 -18.58 12.99
N PHE A 11 -31.07 -18.74 12.76
CA PHE A 11 -30.01 -18.11 13.54
C PHE A 11 -30.16 -16.57 13.51
N ALA A 12 -30.37 -16.00 12.33
CA ALA A 12 -30.53 -14.57 12.17
C ALA A 12 -31.76 -14.01 12.95
N SER A 13 -32.88 -14.75 12.91
CA SER A 13 -34.10 -14.39 13.67
C SER A 13 -33.89 -14.46 15.16
N GLU A 14 -33.23 -15.50 15.67
CA GLU A 14 -32.94 -15.70 17.09
C GLU A 14 -32.02 -14.59 17.65
N HIS A 15 -31.11 -14.07 16.80
CA HIS A 15 -30.14 -13.06 17.20
C HIS A 15 -30.47 -11.64 16.70
N LEU A 16 -31.64 -11.42 16.08
CA LEU A 16 -32.08 -10.14 15.52
C LEU A 16 -31.06 -9.54 14.53
N ILE A 17 -30.42 -10.41 13.74
CA ILE A 17 -29.43 -10.00 12.72
C ILE A 17 -30.14 -9.94 11.36
N PRO A 18 -30.04 -8.83 10.60
CA PRO A 18 -30.58 -8.78 9.25
C PRO A 18 -29.82 -9.74 8.32
N VAL A 19 -30.55 -10.47 7.47
CA VAL A 19 -29.98 -11.32 6.42
C VAL A 19 -30.15 -10.62 5.09
N ILE A 20 -29.06 -10.53 4.34
CA ILE A 20 -29.07 -10.00 2.98
C ILE A 20 -28.39 -11.05 2.05
N SER A 21 -28.98 -11.33 0.92
CA SER A 21 -28.37 -12.19 -0.08
C SER A 21 -27.35 -11.43 -0.93
N VAL A 22 -26.38 -12.14 -1.50
CA VAL A 22 -25.42 -11.56 -2.46
C VAL A 22 -26.14 -10.98 -3.68
N ALA A 23 -27.27 -11.60 -4.10
CA ALA A 23 -28.10 -11.11 -5.21
C ALA A 23 -28.75 -9.76 -4.87
N GLU A 24 -29.33 -9.62 -3.67
CA GLU A 24 -29.90 -8.37 -3.20
C GLU A 24 -28.84 -7.29 -3.07
N LEU A 25 -27.65 -7.64 -2.53
CA LEU A 25 -26.54 -6.71 -2.43
C LEU A 25 -26.07 -6.22 -3.82
N LYS A 26 -25.95 -7.12 -4.80
CA LYS A 26 -25.63 -6.75 -6.18
C LYS A 26 -26.67 -5.81 -6.78
N THR A 27 -27.96 -6.13 -6.60
CA THR A 27 -29.06 -5.30 -7.08
C THR A 27 -29.06 -3.92 -6.39
N TYR A 28 -28.83 -3.89 -5.07
CA TYR A 28 -28.74 -2.65 -4.33
C TYR A 28 -27.58 -1.78 -4.82
N VAL A 29 -26.39 -2.34 -4.99
CA VAL A 29 -25.20 -1.62 -5.50
C VAL A 29 -25.41 -1.13 -6.93
N SER A 30 -26.09 -1.90 -7.78
CA SER A 30 -26.42 -1.48 -9.14
C SER A 30 -27.42 -0.33 -9.20
N ASN A 31 -28.43 -0.34 -8.30
CA ASN A 31 -29.47 0.68 -8.23
C ASN A 31 -29.06 1.91 -7.41
N ASN A 32 -28.11 1.71 -6.52
CA ASN A 32 -27.48 2.75 -5.70
C ASN A 32 -25.99 2.73 -6.00
N PRO A 33 -25.57 3.18 -7.19
CA PRO A 33 -24.14 3.24 -7.46
C PRO A 33 -23.56 4.05 -6.32
N VAL A 34 -22.69 3.39 -5.54
CA VAL A 34 -21.91 4.04 -4.48
C VAL A 34 -21.39 5.30 -5.13
N ALA A 35 -21.82 6.48 -4.61
CA ALA A 35 -21.53 7.76 -5.24
C ALA A 35 -20.06 7.68 -5.61
N SER A 36 -19.82 7.52 -6.91
CA SER A 36 -18.49 7.29 -7.46
C SER A 36 -17.67 8.37 -6.82
N ILE A 37 -16.64 8.01 -6.06
CA ILE A 37 -15.75 8.97 -5.39
C ILE A 37 -15.69 10.14 -6.34
N LYS A 38 -16.37 11.26 -6.00
CA LYS A 38 -16.60 12.43 -6.86
C LYS A 38 -15.31 12.62 -7.60
N SER A 39 -15.34 12.60 -8.91
CA SER A 39 -14.18 12.41 -9.78
C SER A 39 -12.94 12.93 -9.08
N THR A 40 -11.96 12.07 -8.78
CA THR A 40 -10.81 12.34 -7.89
C THR A 40 -10.06 13.63 -8.26
N SER A 41 -10.37 14.20 -9.44
CA SER A 41 -9.96 15.52 -9.91
C SER A 41 -10.53 16.72 -9.12
N GLN A 42 -11.44 16.50 -8.17
CA GLN A 42 -12.03 17.55 -7.31
C GLN A 42 -11.65 17.39 -5.82
N PHE A 43 -10.77 16.45 -5.45
CA PHE A 43 -10.31 16.34 -4.08
C PHE A 43 -9.32 17.46 -3.77
N GLU A 44 -9.65 18.30 -2.81
CA GLU A 44 -8.79 19.38 -2.36
C GLU A 44 -7.99 18.92 -1.14
N PHE A 45 -6.66 18.92 -1.29
CA PHE A 45 -5.75 18.57 -0.21
C PHE A 45 -5.56 19.75 0.76
N SER A 46 -5.76 19.52 2.04
CA SER A 46 -5.39 20.47 3.09
C SER A 46 -3.93 20.27 3.46
N TRP A 47 -3.06 21.10 2.90
CA TRP A 47 -1.62 20.98 3.08
C TRP A 47 -1.13 21.72 4.32
N ALA A 48 -0.31 21.05 5.14
CA ALA A 48 0.47 21.65 6.21
C ALA A 48 1.96 21.55 5.89
N GLU A 49 2.77 22.47 6.46
CA GLU A 49 4.21 22.39 6.37
C GLU A 49 4.75 21.29 7.28
N LEU A 50 5.73 20.54 6.78
CA LEU A 50 6.40 19.45 7.48
C LEU A 50 7.91 19.62 7.36
N PRO A 51 8.58 20.21 8.34
CA PRO A 51 10.03 20.18 8.40
C PRO A 51 10.53 18.74 8.54
N LEU A 52 11.26 18.25 7.54
CA LEU A 52 11.77 16.90 7.51
C LEU A 52 13.22 16.92 7.02
N ARG A 53 14.18 16.53 7.89
CA ARG A 53 15.62 16.45 7.57
C ARG A 53 16.21 17.73 6.98
N SER A 54 15.98 18.85 7.63
CA SER A 54 16.42 20.19 7.21
C SER A 54 15.78 20.69 5.91
N GLU A 55 14.82 19.96 5.35
CA GLU A 55 14.04 20.35 4.18
C GLU A 55 12.60 20.65 4.57
N LEU A 56 11.95 21.55 3.83
CA LEU A 56 10.57 21.91 4.06
C LEU A 56 9.67 21.14 3.07
N TRP A 57 9.02 20.13 3.59
CA TRP A 57 7.98 19.34 2.88
C TRP A 57 6.59 19.89 3.16
N LYS A 58 5.62 19.41 2.45
CA LYS A 58 4.20 19.56 2.76
C LYS A 58 3.60 18.18 3.03
N ILE A 59 2.62 18.13 3.93
CA ILE A 59 1.88 16.91 4.24
C ILE A 59 0.39 17.18 4.19
N ALA A 60 -0.37 16.23 3.69
CA ALA A 60 -1.82 16.19 3.71
C ALA A 60 -2.31 14.76 3.93
N THR A 61 -3.60 14.59 4.19
CA THR A 61 -4.24 13.27 4.25
C THR A 61 -5.16 13.05 3.07
N PHE A 62 -5.40 11.77 2.77
CA PHE A 62 -6.37 11.32 1.79
C PHE A 62 -7.22 10.20 2.39
N PRO A 63 -8.58 10.25 2.30
CA PRO A 63 -9.44 9.20 2.83
C PRO A 63 -9.31 7.92 2.01
N GLY A 64 -9.00 6.82 2.68
CA GLY A 64 -8.92 5.50 2.07
C GLY A 64 -10.23 4.73 2.13
N LEU A 65 -10.33 3.62 1.38
CA LEU A 65 -11.52 2.80 1.24
C LEU A 65 -12.02 2.16 2.55
N HIS A 66 -11.13 1.90 3.49
CA HIS A 66 -11.44 1.21 4.75
C HIS A 66 -11.45 2.14 5.96
N GLN A 67 -11.90 3.41 5.79
CA GLN A 67 -11.88 4.45 6.83
C GLN A 67 -10.47 4.70 7.39
N ARG A 68 -9.43 4.34 6.64
CA ARG A 68 -8.04 4.67 6.93
C ARG A 68 -7.67 5.94 6.20
N GLU A 69 -6.98 6.83 6.87
CA GLU A 69 -6.41 8.02 6.24
C GLU A 69 -4.99 7.70 5.78
N HIS A 70 -4.74 7.92 4.50
CA HIS A 70 -3.38 7.83 3.95
C HIS A 70 -2.68 9.17 4.12
N ALA A 71 -1.36 9.14 4.28
CA ALA A 71 -0.56 10.35 4.27
C ALA A 71 0.02 10.59 2.87
N VAL A 72 -0.02 11.84 2.44
CA VAL A 72 0.58 12.31 1.18
C VAL A 72 1.58 13.39 1.52
N MET A 73 2.84 13.20 1.17
CA MET A 73 3.89 14.20 1.35
C MET A 73 4.33 14.72 -0.02
N ALA A 74 4.56 16.01 -0.11
CA ALA A 74 5.01 16.69 -1.32
C ALA A 74 6.27 17.51 -1.05
N PHE A 75 7.22 17.48 -1.99
CA PHE A 75 8.45 18.26 -1.95
C PHE A 75 8.68 19.02 -3.24
N GLY A 76 9.16 20.25 -3.09
CA GLY A 76 9.56 21.07 -4.22
C GLY A 76 8.40 21.65 -5.02
N SER A 77 8.67 22.12 -6.22
CA SER A 77 7.70 22.77 -7.11
C SER A 77 7.66 22.08 -8.47
N ALA A 78 6.51 22.16 -9.14
CA ALA A 78 6.31 21.64 -10.49
C ALA A 78 7.33 22.23 -11.48
N GLY A 79 7.71 21.45 -12.48
CA GLY A 79 8.66 21.83 -13.55
C GLY A 79 9.40 20.64 -14.16
N LYS A 80 9.35 19.48 -13.48
CA LYS A 80 9.88 18.20 -13.95
C LYS A 80 8.84 17.11 -13.73
N VAL A 81 8.93 16.01 -14.45
CA VAL A 81 8.19 14.78 -14.12
C VAL A 81 8.50 14.40 -12.67
N PRO A 82 7.49 14.32 -11.77
CA PRO A 82 7.75 14.09 -10.37
C PRO A 82 8.27 12.68 -10.10
N LEU A 83 9.18 12.55 -9.13
CA LEU A 83 9.46 11.25 -8.52
C LEU A 83 8.33 10.92 -7.54
N VAL A 84 7.74 9.74 -7.68
CA VAL A 84 6.65 9.30 -6.81
C VAL A 84 7.03 8.00 -6.10
N ARG A 85 6.93 7.99 -4.78
CA ARG A 85 7.01 6.77 -3.98
C ARG A 85 5.63 6.40 -3.45
N ILE A 86 5.10 5.26 -3.86
CA ILE A 86 3.97 4.62 -3.19
C ILE A 86 4.54 3.67 -2.14
N HIS A 87 4.48 4.09 -0.88
CA HIS A 87 5.02 3.34 0.25
C HIS A 87 3.91 2.59 0.97
N SER A 88 4.07 1.29 1.13
CA SER A 88 3.19 0.47 1.96
C SER A 88 3.68 0.52 3.40
N GLU A 89 2.80 0.92 4.34
CA GLU A 89 3.09 0.97 5.77
C GLU A 89 3.81 -0.29 6.25
N CYS A 90 4.83 -0.09 7.05
CA CYS A 90 5.57 -1.13 7.73
C CYS A 90 6.07 -0.62 9.08
N PHE A 91 5.23 -0.72 10.11
CA PHE A 91 5.54 -0.16 11.43
C PHE A 91 6.91 -0.57 11.96
N THR A 92 7.25 -1.85 11.83
CA THR A 92 8.55 -2.34 12.33
C THR A 92 9.74 -1.79 11.54
N GLY A 93 9.60 -1.59 10.22
CA GLY A 93 10.68 -1.05 9.38
C GLY A 93 10.75 0.47 9.44
N ASP A 94 9.59 1.13 9.31
CA ASP A 94 9.53 2.58 9.12
C ASP A 94 9.71 3.35 10.45
N VAL A 95 9.19 2.80 11.57
CA VAL A 95 9.21 3.47 12.88
C VAL A 95 10.28 2.89 13.80
N LEU A 96 10.41 1.55 13.86
CA LEU A 96 11.36 0.87 14.75
C LEU A 96 12.71 0.59 14.09
N HIS A 97 12.86 0.91 12.80
CA HIS A 97 14.08 0.67 12.01
C HIS A 97 14.57 -0.78 12.07
N SER A 98 13.61 -1.73 12.11
CA SER A 98 13.91 -3.15 12.13
C SER A 98 14.64 -3.59 10.86
N GLN A 99 15.72 -4.33 11.00
CA GLN A 99 16.51 -4.87 9.90
C GLN A 99 15.93 -6.16 9.29
N ARG A 100 14.75 -6.65 9.74
CA ARG A 100 14.09 -7.84 9.16
C ARG A 100 13.58 -7.60 7.72
N CYS A 101 13.36 -6.36 7.35
CA CYS A 101 12.93 -5.94 6.01
C CYS A 101 13.73 -4.72 5.54
N ASP A 102 13.46 -4.30 4.33
CA ASP A 102 14.08 -3.14 3.68
C ASP A 102 13.14 -1.91 3.61
N CYS A 103 12.00 -1.93 4.32
CA CYS A 103 10.96 -0.91 4.17
C CYS A 103 11.43 0.47 4.62
N GLY A 104 11.99 0.57 5.83
CA GLY A 104 12.51 1.84 6.36
C GLY A 104 13.61 2.41 5.47
N GLU A 105 14.58 1.59 5.05
CA GLU A 105 15.66 2.01 4.15
C GLU A 105 15.12 2.49 2.79
N GLN A 106 14.09 1.82 2.24
CA GLN A 106 13.43 2.26 1.01
C GLN A 106 12.71 3.60 1.17
N LEU A 107 12.07 3.85 2.31
CA LEU A 107 11.44 5.13 2.59
C LEU A 107 12.48 6.24 2.67
N GLU A 108 13.54 6.00 3.42
CA GLU A 108 14.69 6.88 3.57
C GLU A 108 15.31 7.27 2.23
N GLU A 109 15.64 6.28 1.42
CA GLU A 109 16.25 6.51 0.12
C GLU A 109 15.29 7.23 -0.85
N SER A 110 13.98 6.94 -0.76
CA SER A 110 12.99 7.68 -1.55
C SER A 110 12.94 9.16 -1.20
N ILE A 111 13.04 9.51 0.09
CA ILE A 111 13.12 10.90 0.55
C ILE A 111 14.36 11.57 -0.04
N ASN A 112 15.54 10.93 0.07
CA ASN A 112 16.80 11.45 -0.46
C ASN A 112 16.75 11.68 -1.98
N LEU A 113 16.22 10.70 -2.71
CA LEU A 113 16.09 10.79 -4.18
C LEU A 113 15.16 11.92 -4.59
N ILE A 114 14.03 12.11 -3.91
CA ILE A 114 13.06 13.18 -4.20
C ILE A 114 13.68 14.55 -3.91
N VAL A 115 14.37 14.70 -2.77
CA VAL A 115 15.07 15.95 -2.43
C VAL A 115 16.12 16.28 -3.49
N LYS A 116 16.97 15.31 -3.85
CA LYS A 116 17.98 15.49 -4.90
C LYS A 116 17.38 15.83 -6.27
N HIS A 117 16.22 15.25 -6.61
CA HIS A 117 15.50 15.54 -7.84
C HIS A 117 14.88 16.94 -7.84
N GLY A 118 14.45 17.42 -6.67
CA GLY A 118 13.86 18.74 -6.45
C GLY A 118 12.33 18.80 -6.60
N HIS A 119 11.67 17.70 -6.94
CA HIS A 119 10.21 17.62 -7.04
C HIS A 119 9.70 16.19 -6.91
N GLY A 120 8.71 15.96 -6.06
CA GLY A 120 8.09 14.65 -5.96
C GLY A 120 7.14 14.46 -4.79
N TYR A 121 6.63 13.23 -4.69
CA TYR A 121 5.61 12.87 -3.71
C TYR A 121 5.92 11.53 -3.05
N ILE A 122 5.55 11.41 -1.77
CA ILE A 122 5.46 10.13 -1.07
C ILE A 122 4.00 9.90 -0.70
N ILE A 123 3.43 8.80 -1.17
CA ILE A 123 2.08 8.32 -0.86
C ILE A 123 2.27 7.17 0.12
N TYR A 124 1.95 7.41 1.41
CA TYR A 124 2.10 6.45 2.49
C TYR A 124 0.76 5.77 2.77
N LEU A 125 0.65 4.50 2.34
CA LEU A 125 -0.59 3.71 2.45
C LEU A 125 -0.65 2.99 3.80
N ARG A 126 -1.56 3.41 4.67
CA ARG A 126 -1.65 2.98 6.06
C ARG A 126 -2.40 1.66 6.30
N ASP A 127 -3.03 1.09 5.30
CA ASP A 127 -3.73 -0.20 5.38
C ASP A 127 -2.93 -1.37 4.75
N HIS A 128 -1.66 -1.14 4.42
CA HIS A 128 -0.80 -2.10 3.75
C HIS A 128 0.16 -2.86 4.68
N GLU A 129 0.02 -2.71 6.01
CA GLU A 129 0.86 -3.41 6.98
C GLU A 129 0.82 -4.93 6.78
N GLY A 130 2.00 -5.56 6.80
CA GLY A 130 2.13 -7.00 6.59
C GLY A 130 1.63 -7.48 5.22
N ARG A 131 1.60 -6.64 4.18
CA ARG A 131 0.97 -6.88 2.87
C ARG A 131 -0.56 -6.94 2.94
N GLY A 132 -1.16 -6.15 3.83
CA GLY A 132 -2.61 -6.05 4.01
C GLY A 132 -3.19 -6.97 5.07
N ILE A 133 -2.38 -7.76 5.78
CA ILE A 133 -2.86 -8.64 6.86
C ILE A 133 -2.90 -7.95 8.24
N GLY A 134 -2.30 -6.78 8.35
CA GLY A 134 -2.22 -6.01 9.59
C GLY A 134 -1.06 -6.41 10.51
N LEU A 135 -0.80 -5.55 11.51
CA LEU A 135 0.37 -5.69 12.39
C LEU A 135 0.31 -6.96 13.26
N SER A 136 -0.86 -7.29 13.81
CA SER A 136 -1.02 -8.47 14.67
C SER A 136 -0.64 -9.76 13.93
N GLU A 137 -1.20 -9.96 12.74
CA GLU A 137 -0.93 -11.16 11.93
C GLU A 137 0.52 -11.18 11.42
N LYS A 138 1.08 -10.03 11.09
CA LYS A 138 2.50 -9.89 10.75
C LYS A 138 3.42 -10.36 11.88
N ILE A 139 3.11 -10.04 13.15
CA ILE A 139 3.91 -10.49 14.29
C ILE A 139 3.80 -12.01 14.48
N LYS A 140 2.62 -12.60 14.26
CA LYS A 140 2.46 -14.06 14.25
C LYS A 140 3.27 -14.70 13.12
N ALA A 141 3.26 -14.11 11.92
CA ALA A 141 4.09 -14.58 10.82
C ALA A 141 5.60 -14.50 11.17
N TYR A 142 6.04 -13.48 11.90
CA TYR A 142 7.42 -13.40 12.41
C TYR A 142 7.78 -14.55 13.34
N GLN A 143 6.86 -14.96 14.24
CA GLN A 143 7.09 -16.14 15.12
C GLN A 143 7.30 -17.42 14.31
N LEU A 144 6.49 -17.62 13.26
CA LEU A 144 6.64 -18.79 12.37
C LEU A 144 7.96 -18.73 11.56
N GLN A 145 8.38 -17.54 11.14
CA GLN A 145 9.67 -17.35 10.48
C GLN A 145 10.85 -17.63 11.42
N ASP A 146 10.75 -17.29 12.72
CA ASP A 146 11.77 -17.63 13.72
C ASP A 146 11.88 -19.15 13.93
N GLN A 147 10.82 -19.90 13.59
CA GLN A 147 10.79 -21.37 13.57
C GLN A 147 11.26 -21.98 12.25
N GLY A 148 11.67 -21.16 11.28
CA GLY A 148 12.27 -21.60 10.03
C GLY A 148 11.37 -21.51 8.79
N MET A 149 10.11 -21.07 8.90
CA MET A 149 9.25 -20.83 7.73
C MET A 149 9.76 -19.62 6.92
N ASP A 150 9.51 -19.62 5.62
CA ASP A 150 9.70 -18.39 4.85
C ASP A 150 8.48 -17.45 4.99
N THR A 151 8.60 -16.22 4.47
CA THR A 151 7.56 -15.19 4.61
C THR A 151 6.24 -15.59 3.95
N ILE A 152 6.27 -16.32 2.83
CA ILE A 152 5.07 -16.74 2.09
C ILE A 152 4.39 -17.89 2.81
N ASP A 153 5.18 -18.90 3.18
CA ASP A 153 4.66 -20.07 3.88
C ASP A 153 4.07 -19.70 5.25
N ALA A 154 4.67 -18.76 5.96
CA ALA A 154 4.12 -18.24 7.20
C ALA A 154 2.75 -17.56 7.01
N ASN A 155 2.56 -16.75 5.96
CA ASN A 155 1.27 -16.13 5.66
C ASN A 155 0.21 -17.17 5.28
N LEU A 156 0.56 -18.13 4.41
CA LEU A 156 -0.34 -19.21 4.00
C LEU A 156 -0.75 -20.09 5.18
N HIS A 157 0.19 -20.39 6.10
CA HIS A 157 -0.10 -21.15 7.32
C HIS A 157 -1.11 -20.45 8.22
N LEU A 158 -1.09 -19.12 8.26
CA LEU A 158 -2.06 -18.29 9.00
C LEU A 158 -3.38 -18.11 8.24
N GLY A 159 -3.54 -18.68 7.04
CA GLY A 159 -4.75 -18.58 6.22
C GLY A 159 -4.88 -17.29 5.43
N HIS A 160 -3.80 -16.53 5.29
CA HIS A 160 -3.78 -15.28 4.51
C HIS A 160 -3.31 -15.49 3.08
N GLU A 161 -3.72 -14.57 2.20
CA GLU A 161 -3.17 -14.48 0.85
C GLU A 161 -1.68 -14.06 0.89
N ILE A 162 -0.95 -14.40 -0.17
CA ILE A 162 0.47 -14.00 -0.32
C ILE A 162 0.62 -12.48 -0.34
N ASP A 163 -0.34 -11.79 -0.95
CA ASP A 163 -0.37 -10.32 -1.04
C ASP A 163 -1.82 -9.84 -1.19
N ALA A 164 -2.42 -9.39 -0.10
CA ALA A 164 -3.79 -8.91 -0.04
C ALA A 164 -3.90 -7.37 -0.32
N ARG A 165 -2.80 -6.71 -0.72
CA ARG A 165 -2.82 -5.27 -0.96
C ARG A 165 -3.63 -4.91 -2.20
N ASN A 166 -4.37 -3.81 -2.07
CA ASN A 166 -5.11 -3.17 -3.14
C ASN A 166 -4.47 -1.80 -3.48
N TRP A 167 -4.31 -1.50 -4.76
CA TRP A 167 -3.66 -0.27 -5.23
C TRP A 167 -4.66 0.83 -5.61
N SER A 168 -5.96 0.63 -5.41
CA SER A 168 -7.02 1.59 -5.79
C SER A 168 -6.84 2.95 -5.15
N ASP A 169 -6.50 2.99 -3.85
CA ASP A 169 -6.29 4.26 -3.13
C ASP A 169 -5.06 5.01 -3.66
N SER A 170 -3.98 4.29 -4.00
CA SER A 170 -2.81 4.93 -4.61
C SER A 170 -3.13 5.55 -5.97
N ILE A 171 -3.94 4.88 -6.79
CA ILE A 171 -4.42 5.40 -8.09
C ILE A 171 -5.30 6.63 -7.86
N ALA A 172 -6.21 6.58 -6.89
CA ALA A 172 -7.08 7.69 -6.55
C ALA A 172 -6.27 8.93 -6.09
N ILE A 173 -5.25 8.73 -5.27
CA ILE A 173 -4.35 9.80 -4.79
C ILE A 173 -3.57 10.40 -5.95
N VAL A 174 -2.96 9.58 -6.83
CA VAL A 174 -2.19 10.06 -7.99
C VAL A 174 -3.08 10.92 -8.90
N ARG A 175 -4.34 10.50 -9.14
CA ARG A 175 -5.32 11.27 -9.91
C ARG A 175 -5.75 12.56 -9.19
N ALA A 176 -5.96 12.51 -7.88
CA ALA A 176 -6.31 13.67 -7.08
C ALA A 176 -5.19 14.73 -7.05
N LEU A 177 -3.93 14.29 -7.14
CA LEU A 177 -2.76 15.16 -7.30
C LEU A 177 -2.64 15.73 -8.74
N GLY A 178 -3.48 15.30 -9.68
CA GLY A 178 -3.42 15.73 -11.08
C GLY A 178 -2.25 15.15 -11.87
N LEU A 179 -1.62 14.08 -11.40
CA LEU A 179 -0.43 13.50 -11.99
C LEU A 179 -0.81 12.53 -13.11
N GLN A 180 -0.34 12.80 -14.34
CA GLN A 180 -0.57 11.97 -15.53
C GLN A 180 0.69 11.23 -15.97
N ASP A 181 1.86 11.82 -15.74
CA ASP A 181 3.18 11.27 -16.02
C ASP A 181 4.03 11.31 -14.75
N ILE A 182 4.59 10.17 -14.36
CA ILE A 182 5.38 10.03 -13.13
C ILE A 182 6.58 9.12 -13.32
N THR A 183 7.64 9.37 -12.57
CA THR A 183 8.70 8.39 -12.36
C THR A 183 8.46 7.68 -11.00
N LEU A 184 8.04 6.42 -11.06
CA LEU A 184 7.69 5.64 -9.86
C LEU A 184 8.92 4.98 -9.26
N LEU A 185 9.25 5.36 -8.02
CA LEU A 185 10.32 4.77 -7.20
C LEU A 185 9.83 3.41 -6.66
N THR A 186 10.14 2.33 -7.36
CA THR A 186 9.68 0.99 -6.97
C THR A 186 10.48 -0.14 -7.60
N ASN A 187 10.58 -1.25 -6.86
CA ASN A 187 11.10 -2.54 -7.33
C ASN A 187 9.96 -3.55 -7.59
N ASN A 188 8.69 -3.15 -7.36
CA ASN A 188 7.52 -4.01 -7.49
C ASN A 188 6.82 -3.79 -8.84
N PRO A 189 6.85 -4.77 -9.77
CA PRO A 189 6.22 -4.64 -11.08
C PRO A 189 4.69 -4.51 -11.00
N LYS A 190 4.05 -5.08 -9.96
CA LYS A 190 2.59 -4.97 -9.77
C LYS A 190 2.14 -3.53 -9.54
N LYS A 191 2.95 -2.70 -8.86
CA LYS A 191 2.65 -1.27 -8.69
C LYS A 191 2.66 -0.53 -10.03
N VAL A 192 3.66 -0.81 -10.86
CA VAL A 192 3.78 -0.23 -12.22
C VAL A 192 2.58 -0.62 -13.07
N SER A 193 2.26 -1.93 -13.11
CA SER A 193 1.13 -2.43 -13.90
C SER A 193 -0.20 -1.84 -13.46
N ALA A 194 -0.44 -1.72 -12.14
CA ALA A 194 -1.67 -1.16 -11.61
C ALA A 194 -1.89 0.30 -12.06
N LEU A 195 -0.85 1.14 -11.97
CA LEU A 195 -0.94 2.53 -12.39
C LEU A 195 -1.07 2.68 -13.92
N LYS A 196 -0.31 1.90 -14.70
CA LYS A 196 -0.43 1.89 -16.17
C LYS A 196 -1.82 1.47 -16.61
N SER A 197 -2.39 0.43 -16.00
CA SER A 197 -3.76 -0.03 -16.28
C SER A 197 -4.82 1.02 -15.93
N ALA A 198 -4.51 1.95 -15.04
CA ALA A 198 -5.36 3.08 -14.69
C ALA A 198 -5.17 4.31 -15.60
N GLY A 199 -4.33 4.21 -16.64
CA GLY A 199 -4.09 5.27 -17.63
C GLY A 199 -3.07 6.32 -17.19
N ILE A 200 -2.23 6.02 -16.19
CA ILE A 200 -1.13 6.90 -15.76
C ILE A 200 0.12 6.49 -16.53
N ASP A 201 0.83 7.44 -17.11
CA ASP A 201 2.13 7.19 -17.73
C ASP A 201 3.19 7.01 -16.64
N VAL A 202 3.86 5.85 -16.64
CA VAL A 202 4.77 5.45 -15.56
C VAL A 202 6.11 5.03 -16.12
N SER A 203 7.14 5.81 -15.82
CA SER A 203 8.53 5.39 -15.88
C SER A 203 8.93 4.76 -14.54
N GLN A 204 9.61 3.62 -14.57
CA GLN A 204 10.05 2.95 -13.34
C GLN A 204 11.50 3.33 -13.02
N GLN A 205 11.75 3.71 -11.77
CA GLN A 205 13.08 3.83 -11.21
C GLN A 205 13.23 2.89 -10.01
N PRO A 206 14.10 1.88 -10.08
CA PRO A 206 14.36 0.99 -8.95
C PRO A 206 15.04 1.74 -7.80
N ILE A 207 14.78 1.28 -6.57
CA ILE A 207 15.48 1.73 -5.36
C ILE A 207 16.49 0.66 -4.99
N LEU A 208 17.75 1.05 -4.91
CA LEU A 208 18.83 0.15 -4.52
C LEU A 208 18.98 0.12 -3.00
N ILE A 209 18.72 -1.04 -2.41
CA ILE A 209 18.96 -1.30 -0.99
C ILE A 209 19.92 -2.47 -0.87
N LEU A 210 20.95 -2.29 -0.09
CA LEU A 210 21.91 -3.36 0.18
C LEU A 210 21.31 -4.38 1.16
N SER A 211 21.49 -5.67 0.85
CA SER A 211 21.09 -6.73 1.78
C SER A 211 22.01 -6.75 3.00
N ASN A 212 21.45 -7.14 4.12
CA ASN A 212 22.17 -7.42 5.35
C ASN A 212 21.84 -8.83 5.86
N LYS A 213 22.57 -9.31 6.88
CA LYS A 213 22.43 -10.68 7.41
C LYS A 213 21.01 -11.01 7.94
N PHE A 214 20.19 -10.01 8.21
CA PHE A 214 18.83 -10.20 8.78
C PHE A 214 17.74 -10.16 7.69
N ASN A 215 17.96 -9.45 6.56
CA ASN A 215 16.96 -9.30 5.51
C ASN A 215 17.28 -10.08 4.22
N GLU A 216 18.42 -10.74 4.12
CA GLU A 216 18.86 -11.45 2.91
C GLU A 216 17.83 -12.50 2.44
N LYS A 217 17.32 -13.34 3.35
CA LYS A 217 16.28 -14.33 3.05
C LYS A 217 14.98 -13.67 2.59
N TYR A 218 14.59 -12.57 3.24
CA TYR A 218 13.39 -11.80 2.89
C TYR A 218 13.51 -11.19 1.48
N LEU A 219 14.65 -10.62 1.14
CA LEU A 219 14.92 -10.05 -0.19
C LEU A 219 14.98 -11.12 -1.27
N ALA A 220 15.60 -12.27 -0.99
CA ALA A 220 15.60 -13.42 -1.89
C ALA A 220 14.17 -13.91 -2.19
N THR A 221 13.31 -14.05 -1.17
CA THR A 221 11.90 -14.41 -1.35
C THR A 221 11.14 -13.38 -2.21
N LYS A 222 11.41 -12.08 -2.05
CA LYS A 222 10.80 -11.03 -2.88
C LYS A 222 11.19 -11.17 -4.35
N GLU A 223 12.45 -11.48 -4.62
CA GLU A 223 12.99 -11.63 -5.98
C GLU A 223 12.42 -12.89 -6.64
N GLU A 224 12.61 -14.05 -6.00
CA GLU A 224 12.27 -15.35 -6.56
C GLU A 224 10.76 -15.59 -6.70
N LYS A 225 9.99 -15.23 -5.68
CA LYS A 225 8.56 -15.56 -5.60
C LYS A 225 7.62 -14.42 -5.96
N LEU A 226 8.07 -13.16 -5.95
CA LEU A 226 7.24 -11.97 -6.19
C LEU A 226 7.68 -11.12 -7.38
N GLY A 227 8.75 -11.51 -8.07
CA GLY A 227 9.25 -10.82 -9.26
C GLY A 227 9.79 -9.42 -9.00
N HIS A 228 10.21 -9.11 -7.77
CA HIS A 228 10.87 -7.84 -7.47
C HIS A 228 12.25 -7.79 -8.13
N THR A 229 12.59 -6.63 -8.69
CA THR A 229 13.93 -6.40 -9.23
C THR A 229 14.86 -5.94 -8.10
N ARG A 230 16.09 -6.49 -8.03
CA ARG A 230 17.18 -5.79 -7.33
C ARG A 230 17.63 -4.67 -8.24
N GLY A 231 17.69 -3.43 -7.76
CA GLY A 231 18.28 -2.35 -8.54
C GLY A 231 19.68 -2.78 -9.00
N ALA A 232 20.02 -2.50 -10.27
CA ALA A 232 21.37 -2.76 -10.77
C ALA A 232 22.38 -1.95 -9.96
N LYS A 233 23.55 -2.60 -9.67
CA LYS A 233 24.70 -1.91 -9.08
C LYS A 233 25.25 -0.86 -10.02
#